data_c1435975d49691d2f6bb9ab2239a4d37
#
_entry.id   c1435975d49691d2f6bb9ab2239a4d37
#
_cell.length_a   1.000
_cell.length_b   1.000
_cell.length_c   1.000
_cell.angle_alpha   90.00
_cell.angle_beta   90.00
_cell.angle_gamma   90.00
#
_symmetry.space_group_name_H-M   'P 1'
#
loop_
_entity.id
_entity.type
_entity.pdbx_description
1 polymer ?
#
loop_
_entity_poly.entity_id
_entity_poly.type
_entity_poly.pdbx_seq_one_letter_code
_entity_poly.pdbx_strand_id
1 'polypeptide(L)'
;MEKVFILGHKNPDTDSICSAIAYNDLKTKLGFNTEAIRLGQINGETQYALDYFAAKEPRLVEQVSSEVSTVILVDHNERQQSANDITEVRIAEVIDHHRVANFETKDPLYFRVEPVGCTATILNKMYKENGVTIEKNIAGLMLSAIISDSLLFKSPTCTEQDVEAAKELAAIAGVDAEEYGLAMLKAGADLSGKTAAELITLDSKEFPMGTAKVQVAQVNAIDPNDILVRQQELEEAMTAFINDKNLNLFVLVVTDILKSDSIAIALGESTSNVEEAFNVKLNNNLAVLQGVVSRKKQIVPQLTESFTSKQTL
;
A
#
# COMPACT_ATOMS: atom_id res chain seq x y z
N MET A 1 -30.14 7.80 10.37
CA MET A 1 -29.40 6.58 10.01
C MET A 1 -28.25 6.45 10.97
N GLU A 2 -27.94 5.24 11.37
CA GLU A 2 -26.77 4.95 12.19
C GLU A 2 -25.49 5.35 11.45
N LYS A 3 -24.49 5.81 12.19
CA LYS A 3 -23.22 6.23 11.64
C LYS A 3 -22.38 5.00 11.27
N VAL A 4 -21.75 5.04 10.11
CA VAL A 4 -20.87 3.96 9.59
C VAL A 4 -19.49 4.53 9.31
N PHE A 5 -18.44 3.90 9.81
CA PHE A 5 -17.07 4.28 9.46
C PHE A 5 -16.60 3.60 8.16
N ILE A 6 -15.87 4.35 7.34
CA ILE A 6 -15.16 3.86 6.18
C ILE A 6 -13.67 3.96 6.47
N LEU A 7 -12.97 2.84 6.37
CA LEU A 7 -11.56 2.75 6.78
C LEU A 7 -10.74 1.88 5.83
N GLY A 8 -9.51 2.32 5.60
CA GLY A 8 -8.46 1.54 4.98
C GLY A 8 -7.64 0.76 6.01
N HIS A 9 -6.50 0.19 5.59
CA HIS A 9 -5.66 -0.65 6.46
C HIS A 9 -4.82 0.14 7.48
N LYS A 10 -4.25 -0.58 8.47
CA LYS A 10 -3.53 -0.01 9.64
C LYS A 10 -2.33 0.85 9.31
N ASN A 11 -1.56 0.49 8.31
CA ASN A 11 -0.43 1.27 7.84
C ASN A 11 -0.84 1.94 6.54
N PRO A 12 -1.66 3.00 6.62
CA PRO A 12 -2.34 3.51 5.45
C PRO A 12 -1.35 4.13 4.47
N ASP A 13 -1.47 3.70 3.22
CA ASP A 13 -0.86 4.34 2.07
C ASP A 13 -1.82 5.34 1.41
N THR A 14 -1.46 5.85 0.26
CA THR A 14 -2.25 6.86 -0.44
C THR A 14 -3.58 6.30 -0.95
N ASP A 15 -3.63 5.03 -1.42
CA ASP A 15 -4.90 4.41 -1.83
C ASP A 15 -5.84 4.24 -0.64
N SER A 16 -5.33 3.71 0.44
CA SER A 16 -6.08 3.47 1.68
C SER A 16 -6.81 4.71 2.19
N ILE A 17 -6.12 5.86 2.22
CA ILE A 17 -6.67 7.13 2.69
C ILE A 17 -7.59 7.77 1.65
N CYS A 18 -7.11 7.89 0.40
CA CYS A 18 -7.87 8.57 -0.64
C CYS A 18 -9.13 7.79 -1.04
N SER A 19 -9.08 6.47 -1.05
CA SER A 19 -10.25 5.63 -1.29
C SER A 19 -11.27 5.71 -0.16
N ALA A 20 -10.83 5.80 1.10
CA ALA A 20 -11.76 6.02 2.21
C ALA A 20 -12.51 7.36 2.06
N ILE A 21 -11.81 8.44 1.71
CA ILE A 21 -12.41 9.76 1.48
C ILE A 21 -13.35 9.72 0.27
N ALA A 22 -12.93 9.16 -0.86
CA ALA A 22 -13.72 9.10 -2.07
C ALA A 22 -14.99 8.24 -1.88
N TYR A 23 -14.87 7.10 -1.19
CA TYR A 23 -16.03 6.27 -0.93
C TYR A 23 -17.00 6.93 0.06
N ASN A 24 -16.48 7.66 1.05
CA ASN A 24 -17.30 8.46 1.95
C ASN A 24 -18.09 9.56 1.20
N ASP A 25 -17.47 10.24 0.23
CA ASP A 25 -18.17 11.20 -0.62
C ASP A 25 -19.30 10.53 -1.41
N LEU A 26 -19.02 9.41 -2.06
CA LEU A 26 -20.02 8.65 -2.81
C LEU A 26 -21.19 8.23 -1.91
N LYS A 27 -20.90 7.61 -0.77
CA LYS A 27 -21.95 7.13 0.16
C LYS A 27 -22.77 8.28 0.73
N THR A 28 -22.16 9.41 1.04
CA THR A 28 -22.86 10.61 1.51
C THR A 28 -23.79 11.17 0.45
N LYS A 29 -23.37 11.25 -0.82
CA LYS A 29 -24.19 11.67 -1.96
C LYS A 29 -25.36 10.71 -2.22
N LEU A 30 -25.18 9.44 -1.88
CA LEU A 30 -26.26 8.43 -1.91
C LEU A 30 -27.16 8.45 -0.67
N GLY A 31 -26.96 9.36 0.27
CA GLY A 31 -27.79 9.57 1.44
C GLY A 31 -27.43 8.73 2.67
N PHE A 32 -26.28 8.07 2.71
CA PHE A 32 -25.80 7.34 3.88
C PHE A 32 -25.11 8.28 4.87
N ASN A 33 -25.18 7.93 6.16
CA ASN A 33 -24.48 8.65 7.22
C ASN A 33 -23.12 7.98 7.47
N THR A 34 -22.08 8.40 6.73
CA THR A 34 -20.76 7.81 6.79
C THR A 34 -19.68 8.82 7.21
N GLU A 35 -18.57 8.32 7.75
CA GLU A 35 -17.36 9.09 8.07
C GLU A 35 -16.13 8.29 7.64
N ALA A 36 -15.26 8.90 6.82
CA ALA A 36 -13.92 8.35 6.55
C ALA A 36 -13.01 8.54 7.77
N ILE A 37 -12.37 7.46 8.21
CA ILE A 37 -11.41 7.47 9.32
C ILE A 37 -10.11 6.78 8.89
N ARG A 38 -9.04 6.98 9.64
CA ARG A 38 -7.76 6.28 9.44
C ARG A 38 -7.31 5.53 10.68
N LEU A 39 -6.55 4.44 10.47
CA LEU A 39 -6.03 3.60 11.54
C LEU A 39 -4.54 3.84 11.82
N GLY A 40 -3.87 4.69 11.07
CA GLY A 40 -2.44 4.98 11.21
C GLY A 40 -2.07 6.38 10.74
N GLN A 41 -0.78 6.69 10.80
CA GLN A 41 -0.26 7.97 10.33
C GLN A 41 -0.21 8.00 8.80
N ILE A 42 -0.46 9.17 8.22
CA ILE A 42 -0.33 9.39 6.78
C ILE A 42 1.14 9.56 6.40
N ASN A 43 1.49 9.15 5.18
CA ASN A 43 2.82 9.32 4.61
C ASN A 43 2.94 10.64 3.82
N GLY A 44 4.14 10.96 3.32
CA GLY A 44 4.40 12.18 2.59
C GLY A 44 3.64 12.32 1.27
N GLU A 45 3.41 11.21 0.54
CA GLU A 45 2.59 11.20 -0.68
C GLU A 45 1.15 11.57 -0.36
N THR A 46 0.57 10.93 0.64
CA THR A 46 -0.80 11.20 1.09
C THR A 46 -0.95 12.63 1.57
N GLN A 47 0.01 13.15 2.37
CA GLN A 47 -0.03 14.53 2.83
C GLN A 47 0.01 15.50 1.66
N TYR A 48 0.90 15.26 0.68
CA TYR A 48 0.98 16.08 -0.52
C TYR A 48 -0.35 16.10 -1.29
N ALA A 49 -0.99 14.93 -1.47
CA ALA A 49 -2.27 14.83 -2.16
C ALA A 49 -3.39 15.59 -1.42
N LEU A 50 -3.48 15.42 -0.09
CA LEU A 50 -4.49 16.11 0.72
C LEU A 50 -4.31 17.63 0.65
N ASP A 51 -3.08 18.14 0.77
CA ASP A 51 -2.80 19.57 0.72
C ASP A 51 -3.06 20.15 -0.67
N TYR A 52 -2.63 19.47 -1.73
CA TYR A 52 -2.79 19.93 -3.11
C TYR A 52 -4.26 20.05 -3.52
N PHE A 53 -5.09 19.08 -3.12
CA PHE A 53 -6.53 19.10 -3.44
C PHE A 53 -7.40 19.68 -2.32
N ALA A 54 -6.79 20.34 -1.33
CA ALA A 54 -7.47 20.98 -0.20
C ALA A 54 -8.48 20.04 0.49
N ALA A 55 -8.12 18.78 0.64
CA ALA A 55 -8.92 17.77 1.31
C ALA A 55 -8.56 17.67 2.80
N LYS A 56 -9.57 17.46 3.62
CA LYS A 56 -9.35 17.29 5.05
C LYS A 56 -8.83 15.88 5.36
N GLU A 57 -7.79 15.82 6.17
CA GLU A 57 -7.28 14.56 6.72
C GLU A 57 -8.37 13.80 7.51
N PRO A 58 -8.58 12.49 7.25
CA PRO A 58 -9.46 11.66 8.06
C PRO A 58 -8.97 11.57 9.51
N ARG A 59 -9.90 11.53 10.45
CA ARG A 59 -9.60 11.42 11.88
C ARG A 59 -8.94 10.08 12.19
N LEU A 60 -7.88 10.09 13.00
CA LEU A 60 -7.27 8.88 13.56
C LEU A 60 -8.21 8.25 14.58
N VAL A 61 -8.46 6.95 14.45
CA VAL A 61 -9.29 6.18 15.37
C VAL A 61 -8.53 4.91 15.75
N GLU A 62 -8.40 4.65 17.04
CA GLU A 62 -7.70 3.46 17.56
C GLU A 62 -8.65 2.27 17.77
N GLN A 63 -9.90 2.58 18.18
CA GLN A 63 -10.95 1.58 18.44
C GLN A 63 -12.24 2.01 17.75
N VAL A 64 -12.70 1.21 16.79
CA VAL A 64 -13.91 1.53 16.01
C VAL A 64 -15.20 1.12 16.75
N SER A 65 -15.16 0.02 17.50
CA SER A 65 -16.32 -0.52 18.21
C SER A 65 -16.87 0.39 19.31
N SER A 66 -16.04 1.32 19.81
CA SER A 66 -16.48 2.30 20.80
C SER A 66 -17.38 3.41 20.23
N GLU A 67 -17.39 3.59 18.92
CA GLU A 67 -18.09 4.70 18.27
C GLU A 67 -19.18 4.24 17.28
N VAL A 68 -19.01 3.07 16.65
CA VAL A 68 -19.95 2.55 15.64
C VAL A 68 -20.15 1.04 15.79
N SER A 69 -21.29 0.55 15.35
CA SER A 69 -21.59 -0.89 15.28
C SER A 69 -21.30 -1.47 13.89
N THR A 70 -21.05 -0.61 12.89
CA THR A 70 -20.91 -1.02 11.48
C THR A 70 -19.80 -0.25 10.81
N VAL A 71 -19.02 -0.97 10.00
CA VAL A 71 -17.91 -0.40 9.21
C VAL A 71 -17.97 -0.87 7.76
N ILE A 72 -17.28 -0.13 6.90
CA ILE A 72 -16.97 -0.45 5.51
C ILE A 72 -15.46 -0.48 5.36
N LEU A 73 -14.93 -1.52 4.73
CA LEU A 73 -13.52 -1.66 4.45
C LEU A 73 -13.21 -1.24 3.02
N VAL A 74 -12.14 -0.48 2.84
CA VAL A 74 -11.56 -0.16 1.54
C VAL A 74 -10.09 -0.54 1.52
N ASP A 75 -9.58 -0.99 0.38
CA ASP A 75 -8.18 -1.28 0.15
C ASP A 75 -7.58 -2.36 1.06
N HIS A 76 -8.41 -3.16 1.68
CA HIS A 76 -8.01 -4.38 2.39
C HIS A 76 -9.21 -5.25 2.72
N ASN A 77 -8.93 -6.53 2.94
CA ASN A 77 -9.90 -7.48 3.49
C ASN A 77 -9.32 -8.32 4.64
N GLU A 78 -7.99 -8.47 4.72
CA GLU A 78 -7.35 -9.30 5.73
C GLU A 78 -7.52 -8.70 7.15
N ARG A 79 -8.05 -9.47 8.11
CA ARG A 79 -8.34 -8.99 9.48
C ARG A 79 -7.12 -8.39 10.19
N GLN A 80 -5.93 -8.96 9.99
CA GLN A 80 -4.71 -8.49 10.63
C GLN A 80 -4.29 -7.09 10.14
N GLN A 81 -4.80 -6.66 9.00
CA GLN A 81 -4.56 -5.32 8.45
C GLN A 81 -5.61 -4.30 8.87
N SER A 82 -6.71 -4.73 9.49
CA SER A 82 -7.82 -3.88 9.92
C SER A 82 -7.69 -3.39 11.38
N ALA A 83 -8.70 -2.69 11.89
CA ALA A 83 -8.76 -2.28 13.29
C ALA A 83 -8.62 -3.46 14.25
N ASN A 84 -8.01 -3.24 15.43
CA ASN A 84 -7.75 -4.31 16.39
C ASN A 84 -9.05 -4.96 16.92
N ASP A 85 -10.12 -4.18 16.97
CA ASP A 85 -11.46 -4.55 17.43
C ASP A 85 -12.45 -4.82 16.28
N ILE A 86 -11.95 -5.08 15.08
CA ILE A 86 -12.79 -5.31 13.88
C ILE A 86 -13.79 -6.46 14.04
N THR A 87 -13.50 -7.42 14.92
CA THR A 87 -14.40 -8.55 15.20
C THR A 87 -15.59 -8.18 16.08
N GLU A 88 -15.59 -6.99 16.69
CA GLU A 88 -16.65 -6.47 17.56
C GLU A 88 -17.71 -5.67 16.78
N VAL A 89 -17.42 -5.35 15.53
CA VAL A 89 -18.34 -4.58 14.66
C VAL A 89 -18.75 -5.40 13.43
N ARG A 90 -19.87 -5.00 12.81
CA ARG A 90 -20.32 -5.59 11.55
C ARG A 90 -19.59 -4.96 10.39
N ILE A 91 -19.02 -5.78 9.50
CA ILE A 91 -18.51 -5.34 8.19
C ILE A 91 -19.70 -5.39 7.22
N ALA A 92 -20.11 -4.23 6.72
CA ALA A 92 -21.24 -4.13 5.78
C ALA A 92 -20.79 -4.23 4.32
N GLU A 93 -19.63 -3.68 3.99
CA GLU A 93 -19.11 -3.64 2.64
C GLU A 93 -17.58 -3.79 2.63
N VAL A 94 -17.03 -4.36 1.55
CA VAL A 94 -15.60 -4.41 1.25
C VAL A 94 -15.40 -4.00 -0.20
N ILE A 95 -14.53 -3.02 -0.46
CA ILE A 95 -14.13 -2.58 -1.79
C ILE A 95 -12.59 -2.68 -1.84
N ASP A 96 -12.07 -3.60 -2.63
CA ASP A 96 -10.65 -3.96 -2.55
C ASP A 96 -10.10 -4.48 -3.88
N HIS A 97 -8.80 -4.38 -4.08
CA HIS A 97 -8.08 -4.92 -5.23
C HIS A 97 -7.05 -5.99 -4.84
N HIS A 98 -6.95 -6.32 -3.56
CA HIS A 98 -6.04 -7.33 -3.03
C HIS A 98 -6.60 -8.76 -3.16
N ARG A 99 -5.72 -9.75 -2.97
CA ARG A 99 -6.16 -11.13 -2.77
C ARG A 99 -7.06 -11.22 -1.54
N VAL A 100 -8.01 -12.14 -1.57
CA VAL A 100 -8.85 -12.42 -0.40
C VAL A 100 -8.17 -13.47 0.47
N ALA A 101 -7.93 -13.13 1.73
CA ALA A 101 -7.33 -14.04 2.70
C ALA A 101 -7.75 -13.70 4.14
N ASN A 102 -7.83 -14.70 5.03
CA ASN A 102 -8.14 -14.51 6.46
C ASN A 102 -9.38 -13.65 6.72
N PHE A 103 -10.41 -13.81 5.88
CA PHE A 103 -11.63 -13.02 5.90
C PHE A 103 -12.86 -13.93 6.04
N GLU A 104 -13.67 -13.63 7.04
CA GLU A 104 -14.95 -14.28 7.26
C GLU A 104 -15.89 -13.30 7.97
N THR A 105 -17.18 -13.38 7.73
CA THR A 105 -18.21 -12.54 8.35
C THR A 105 -19.35 -13.40 8.89
N LYS A 106 -20.06 -12.88 9.88
CA LYS A 106 -21.27 -13.53 10.42
C LYS A 106 -22.48 -13.30 9.52
N ASP A 107 -22.52 -12.14 8.86
CA ASP A 107 -23.65 -11.69 8.07
C ASP A 107 -23.26 -11.52 6.60
N PRO A 108 -24.21 -11.63 5.66
CA PRO A 108 -23.98 -11.26 4.26
C PRO A 108 -23.57 -9.78 4.16
N LEU A 109 -22.68 -9.49 3.20
CA LEU A 109 -22.16 -8.14 2.94
C LEU A 109 -22.08 -7.87 1.44
N TYR A 110 -21.92 -6.60 1.08
CA TYR A 110 -21.50 -6.25 -0.27
C TYR A 110 -19.99 -6.44 -0.38
N PHE A 111 -19.54 -7.31 -1.28
CA PHE A 111 -18.13 -7.66 -1.43
C PHE A 111 -17.71 -7.46 -2.88
N ARG A 112 -16.95 -6.39 -3.15
CA ARG A 112 -16.46 -6.07 -4.48
C ARG A 112 -14.94 -6.06 -4.50
N VAL A 113 -14.38 -7.09 -5.11
CA VAL A 113 -12.93 -7.24 -5.30
C VAL A 113 -12.64 -7.42 -6.78
N GLU A 114 -11.74 -6.60 -7.33
CA GLU A 114 -11.39 -6.64 -8.74
C GLU A 114 -9.87 -6.71 -8.92
N PRO A 115 -9.37 -7.44 -9.93
CA PRO A 115 -7.93 -7.57 -10.19
C PRO A 115 -7.39 -6.37 -10.99
N VAL A 116 -7.47 -5.18 -10.38
CA VAL A 116 -6.92 -3.90 -10.88
C VAL A 116 -5.74 -3.45 -10.04
N GLY A 117 -5.09 -2.38 -10.41
CA GLY A 117 -3.90 -1.87 -9.73
C GLY A 117 -4.20 -1.11 -8.43
N CYS A 118 -5.42 -0.57 -8.27
CA CYS A 118 -5.76 0.34 -7.18
C CYS A 118 -7.27 0.30 -6.86
N THR A 119 -7.64 0.44 -5.59
CA THR A 119 -9.06 0.51 -5.17
C THR A 119 -9.78 1.71 -5.75
N ALA A 120 -9.10 2.85 -5.92
CA ALA A 120 -9.70 4.04 -6.52
C ALA A 120 -10.19 3.81 -7.97
N THR A 121 -9.59 2.88 -8.71
CA THR A 121 -10.09 2.45 -10.03
C THR A 121 -11.46 1.80 -9.94
N ILE A 122 -11.70 0.99 -8.92
CA ILE A 122 -13.01 0.38 -8.65
C ILE A 122 -14.02 1.48 -8.27
N LEU A 123 -13.61 2.42 -7.41
CA LEU A 123 -14.47 3.53 -7.00
C LEU A 123 -14.87 4.42 -8.18
N ASN A 124 -13.98 4.68 -9.14
CA ASN A 124 -14.32 5.42 -10.36
C ASN A 124 -15.47 4.75 -11.13
N LYS A 125 -15.47 3.41 -11.23
CA LYS A 125 -16.59 2.66 -11.83
C LYS A 125 -17.87 2.82 -11.00
N MET A 126 -17.76 2.73 -9.65
CA MET A 126 -18.91 2.82 -8.75
C MET A 126 -19.59 4.19 -8.80
N TYR A 127 -18.83 5.27 -8.96
CA TYR A 127 -19.43 6.60 -9.20
C TYR A 127 -20.28 6.63 -10.47
N LYS A 128 -19.77 6.07 -11.56
CA LYS A 128 -20.48 5.99 -12.85
C LYS A 128 -21.72 5.10 -12.76
N GLU A 129 -21.60 3.94 -12.15
CA GLU A 129 -22.69 2.98 -11.95
C GLU A 129 -23.85 3.59 -11.16
N ASN A 130 -23.55 4.49 -10.21
CA ASN A 130 -24.55 5.17 -9.40
C ASN A 130 -25.00 6.52 -10.00
N GLY A 131 -24.43 6.95 -11.13
CA GLY A 131 -24.76 8.23 -11.74
C GLY A 131 -24.37 9.45 -10.89
N VAL A 132 -23.35 9.30 -10.03
CA VAL A 132 -22.86 10.37 -9.14
C VAL A 132 -21.70 11.10 -9.77
N THR A 133 -21.76 12.43 -9.80
CA THR A 133 -20.68 13.26 -10.30
C THR A 133 -19.49 13.27 -9.34
N ILE A 134 -18.29 13.10 -9.89
CA ILE A 134 -17.03 13.18 -9.14
C ILE A 134 -16.60 14.65 -9.11
N GLU A 135 -16.46 15.20 -7.91
CA GLU A 135 -15.96 16.56 -7.71
C GLU A 135 -14.44 16.64 -7.95
N LYS A 136 -13.96 17.84 -8.31
CA LYS A 136 -12.56 18.06 -8.69
C LYS A 136 -11.55 17.56 -7.65
N ASN A 137 -11.77 17.84 -6.37
CA ASN A 137 -10.90 17.40 -5.28
C ASN A 137 -10.93 15.88 -5.09
N ILE A 138 -12.11 15.25 -5.20
CA ILE A 138 -12.26 13.79 -5.09
C ILE A 138 -11.57 13.10 -6.28
N ALA A 139 -11.73 13.63 -7.48
CA ALA A 139 -11.02 13.13 -8.66
C ALA A 139 -9.50 13.19 -8.48
N GLY A 140 -9.00 14.28 -7.92
CA GLY A 140 -7.58 14.42 -7.61
C GLY A 140 -7.07 13.41 -6.59
N LEU A 141 -7.82 13.15 -5.52
CA LEU A 141 -7.46 12.14 -4.54
C LEU A 141 -7.47 10.72 -5.13
N MET A 142 -8.49 10.37 -5.92
CA MET A 142 -8.54 9.07 -6.60
C MET A 142 -7.39 8.91 -7.61
N LEU A 143 -7.05 9.98 -8.34
CA LEU A 143 -5.87 10.00 -9.21
C LEU A 143 -4.58 9.77 -8.42
N SER A 144 -4.44 10.42 -7.25
CA SER A 144 -3.27 10.26 -6.37
C SER A 144 -3.09 8.81 -5.92
N ALA A 145 -4.18 8.15 -5.54
CA ALA A 145 -4.19 6.73 -5.18
C ALA A 145 -3.68 5.86 -6.35
N ILE A 146 -4.22 6.05 -7.56
CA ILE A 146 -3.81 5.28 -8.74
C ILE A 146 -2.33 5.53 -9.08
N ILE A 147 -1.86 6.76 -9.02
CA ILE A 147 -0.46 7.10 -9.29
C ILE A 147 0.48 6.45 -8.26
N SER A 148 0.13 6.47 -6.98
CA SER A 148 0.91 5.85 -5.91
C SER A 148 1.06 4.34 -6.14
N ASP A 149 -0.02 3.58 -6.27
CA ASP A 149 -0.03 2.13 -6.44
C ASP A 149 0.60 1.66 -7.75
N SER A 150 0.44 2.47 -8.80
CA SER A 150 0.98 2.16 -10.11
C SER A 150 2.42 2.65 -10.32
N LEU A 151 3.00 3.38 -9.36
CA LEU A 151 4.28 4.09 -9.54
C LEU A 151 4.30 4.87 -10.87
N LEU A 152 3.33 5.74 -11.03
CA LEU A 152 3.13 6.51 -12.27
C LEU A 152 3.03 5.59 -13.50
N PHE A 153 2.18 4.57 -13.40
CA PHE A 153 1.88 3.56 -14.44
C PHE A 153 3.03 2.62 -14.80
N LYS A 154 4.13 2.60 -14.04
CA LYS A 154 5.31 1.75 -14.29
C LYS A 154 5.23 0.41 -13.56
N SER A 155 4.40 0.29 -12.53
CA SER A 155 4.25 -0.96 -11.78
C SER A 155 3.59 -2.05 -12.63
N PRO A 156 4.06 -3.30 -12.56
CA PRO A 156 3.41 -4.43 -13.21
C PRO A 156 2.02 -4.77 -12.61
N THR A 157 1.63 -4.13 -11.52
CA THR A 157 0.27 -4.21 -10.96
C THR A 157 -0.71 -3.34 -11.72
N CYS A 158 -0.21 -2.28 -12.40
CA CYS A 158 -1.02 -1.36 -13.19
C CYS A 158 -1.71 -2.08 -14.35
N THR A 159 -3.00 -1.84 -14.53
CA THR A 159 -3.80 -2.37 -15.62
C THR A 159 -4.22 -1.24 -16.58
N GLU A 160 -4.73 -1.61 -17.75
CA GLU A 160 -5.30 -0.63 -18.70
C GLU A 160 -6.46 0.15 -18.05
N GLN A 161 -7.22 -0.49 -17.17
CA GLN A 161 -8.33 0.15 -16.46
C GLN A 161 -7.85 1.25 -15.50
N ASP A 162 -6.69 1.05 -14.87
CA ASP A 162 -6.09 2.09 -13.99
C ASP A 162 -5.63 3.28 -14.82
N VAL A 163 -5.02 3.05 -15.98
CA VAL A 163 -4.58 4.10 -16.89
C VAL A 163 -5.76 4.90 -17.44
N GLU A 164 -6.86 4.23 -17.82
CA GLU A 164 -8.08 4.90 -18.31
C GLU A 164 -8.74 5.72 -17.21
N ALA A 165 -8.88 5.16 -16.00
CA ALA A 165 -9.42 5.86 -14.84
C ALA A 165 -8.57 7.09 -14.49
N ALA A 166 -7.24 6.94 -14.47
CA ALA A 166 -6.33 8.05 -14.18
C ALA A 166 -6.43 9.19 -15.19
N LYS A 167 -6.54 8.90 -16.51
CA LYS A 167 -6.73 9.91 -17.55
C LYS A 167 -8.03 10.71 -17.35
N GLU A 168 -9.11 10.02 -17.04
CA GLU A 168 -10.41 10.63 -16.78
C GLU A 168 -10.37 11.51 -15.52
N LEU A 169 -9.82 10.95 -14.43
CA LEU A 169 -9.70 11.66 -13.16
C LEU A 169 -8.79 12.88 -13.24
N ALA A 170 -7.67 12.79 -13.98
CA ALA A 170 -6.79 13.93 -14.25
C ALA A 170 -7.51 15.05 -14.98
N ALA A 171 -8.33 14.72 -15.99
CA ALA A 171 -9.15 15.69 -16.72
C ALA A 171 -10.17 16.39 -15.80
N ILE A 172 -10.85 15.64 -14.91
CA ILE A 172 -11.79 16.22 -13.94
C ILE A 172 -11.05 17.08 -12.91
N ALA A 173 -9.92 16.57 -12.38
CA ALA A 173 -9.07 17.29 -11.42
C ALA A 173 -8.39 18.53 -12.02
N GLY A 174 -8.27 18.60 -13.35
CA GLY A 174 -7.63 19.71 -14.07
C GLY A 174 -6.13 19.77 -13.84
N VAL A 175 -5.44 18.61 -13.81
CA VAL A 175 -3.99 18.47 -13.62
C VAL A 175 -3.38 17.61 -14.74
N ASP A 176 -2.10 17.84 -15.01
CA ASP A 176 -1.29 16.89 -15.75
C ASP A 176 -0.88 15.74 -14.81
N ALA A 177 -1.24 14.51 -15.17
CA ALA A 177 -1.02 13.35 -14.31
C ALA A 177 0.46 13.02 -14.10
N GLU A 178 1.32 13.28 -15.11
CA GLU A 178 2.75 13.00 -15.03
C GLU A 178 3.47 14.04 -14.17
N GLU A 179 3.22 15.32 -14.40
CA GLU A 179 3.81 16.41 -13.62
C GLU A 179 3.37 16.35 -12.15
N TYR A 180 2.07 16.25 -11.91
CA TYR A 180 1.51 16.12 -10.56
C TYR A 180 2.02 14.86 -9.85
N GLY A 181 1.97 13.72 -10.54
CA GLY A 181 2.35 12.43 -9.97
C GLY A 181 3.82 12.38 -9.60
N LEU A 182 4.71 12.92 -10.43
CA LEU A 182 6.13 13.02 -10.11
C LEU A 182 6.38 13.88 -8.86
N ALA A 183 5.67 15.00 -8.73
CA ALA A 183 5.79 15.86 -7.54
C ALA A 183 5.30 15.16 -6.28
N MET A 184 4.18 14.44 -6.35
CA MET A 184 3.63 13.65 -5.24
C MET A 184 4.58 12.52 -4.82
N LEU A 185 5.08 11.72 -5.76
CA LEU A 185 6.04 10.64 -5.47
C LEU A 185 7.34 11.18 -4.87
N LYS A 186 7.81 12.35 -5.31
CA LYS A 186 8.96 13.05 -4.71
C LYS A 186 8.70 13.44 -3.25
N ALA A 187 7.51 13.93 -2.94
CA ALA A 187 7.15 14.27 -1.56
C ALA A 187 7.15 13.03 -0.64
N GLY A 188 6.72 11.87 -1.17
CA GLY A 188 6.79 10.59 -0.44
C GLY A 188 8.19 10.02 -0.29
N ALA A 189 9.08 10.35 -1.22
CA ALA A 189 10.47 9.87 -1.23
C ALA A 189 11.41 10.70 -0.33
N ASP A 190 10.95 11.79 0.27
CA ASP A 190 11.73 12.51 1.29
C ASP A 190 11.70 11.74 2.61
N LEU A 191 12.70 10.89 2.77
CA LEU A 191 12.90 10.02 3.93
C LEU A 191 14.01 10.52 4.86
N SER A 192 14.51 11.74 4.65
CA SER A 192 15.67 12.31 5.37
C SER A 192 15.44 12.46 6.89
N GLY A 193 14.19 12.71 7.30
CA GLY A 193 13.80 12.84 8.70
C GLY A 193 13.51 11.51 9.43
N LYS A 194 13.52 10.36 8.74
CA LYS A 194 13.16 9.07 9.34
C LYS A 194 14.40 8.36 9.93
N THR A 195 14.20 7.72 11.07
CA THR A 195 15.18 6.80 11.66
C THR A 195 15.29 5.51 10.83
N ALA A 196 16.39 4.77 11.00
CA ALA A 196 16.55 3.47 10.35
C ALA A 196 15.43 2.48 10.73
N ALA A 197 15.01 2.47 11.99
CA ALA A 197 13.90 1.63 12.47
C ALA A 197 12.56 1.98 11.80
N GLU A 198 12.29 3.27 11.56
CA GLU A 198 11.10 3.69 10.81
C GLU A 198 11.20 3.32 9.33
N LEU A 199 12.37 3.46 8.70
CA LEU A 199 12.58 3.11 7.30
C LEU A 199 12.31 1.62 7.02
N ILE A 200 12.83 0.73 7.86
CA ILE A 200 12.66 -0.72 7.66
C ILE A 200 11.23 -1.22 7.96
N THR A 201 10.38 -0.37 8.55
CA THR A 201 8.99 -0.71 8.90
C THR A 201 7.94 0.07 8.12
N LEU A 202 8.35 1.06 7.32
CA LEU A 202 7.46 2.02 6.66
C LEU A 202 6.42 1.33 5.74
N ASP A 203 6.87 0.46 4.84
CA ASP A 203 6.02 -0.44 4.05
C ASP A 203 6.59 -1.86 4.12
N SER A 204 6.27 -2.55 5.21
CA SER A 204 6.88 -3.81 5.58
C SER A 204 5.83 -4.85 5.95
N LYS A 205 5.96 -6.06 5.38
CA LYS A 205 5.06 -7.19 5.64
C LYS A 205 5.84 -8.48 5.86
N GLU A 206 5.36 -9.29 6.80
CA GLU A 206 5.86 -10.66 7.04
C GLU A 206 5.13 -11.64 6.12
N PHE A 207 5.89 -12.56 5.53
CA PHE A 207 5.38 -13.61 4.67
C PHE A 207 5.89 -14.97 5.14
N PRO A 208 5.00 -15.96 5.38
CA PRO A 208 5.42 -17.34 5.53
C PRO A 208 5.82 -17.90 4.16
N MET A 209 7.06 -18.39 4.04
CA MET A 209 7.60 -19.01 2.82
C MET A 209 8.13 -20.40 3.15
N GLY A 210 7.32 -21.45 2.90
CA GLY A 210 7.61 -22.79 3.40
C GLY A 210 7.61 -22.81 4.93
N THR A 211 8.71 -23.20 5.56
CA THR A 211 8.92 -23.16 7.02
C THR A 211 9.54 -21.85 7.50
N ALA A 212 9.97 -20.97 6.58
CA ALA A 212 10.67 -19.74 6.90
C ALA A 212 9.71 -18.57 7.12
N LYS A 213 10.13 -17.67 8.01
CA LYS A 213 9.51 -16.36 8.23
C LYS A 213 10.35 -15.29 7.52
N VAL A 214 9.78 -14.65 6.54
CA VAL A 214 10.46 -13.66 5.71
C VAL A 214 9.80 -12.30 5.84
N GLN A 215 10.57 -11.29 6.24
CA GLN A 215 10.11 -9.89 6.22
C GLN A 215 10.57 -9.25 4.92
N VAL A 216 9.65 -8.59 4.23
CA VAL A 216 9.95 -7.80 3.03
C VAL A 216 9.44 -6.38 3.24
N ALA A 217 10.36 -5.43 3.27
CA ALA A 217 10.08 -4.00 3.32
C ALA A 217 10.43 -3.34 2.00
N GLN A 218 9.70 -2.29 1.62
CA GLN A 218 9.99 -1.51 0.44
C GLN A 218 9.95 -0.02 0.77
N VAL A 219 10.92 0.73 0.26
CA VAL A 219 10.93 2.20 0.29
C VAL A 219 11.19 2.73 -1.11
N ASN A 220 10.47 3.77 -1.47
CA ASN A 220 10.66 4.46 -2.74
C ASN A 220 11.61 5.63 -2.56
N ALA A 221 12.56 5.79 -3.44
CA ALA A 221 13.55 6.87 -3.44
C ALA A 221 13.70 7.47 -4.84
N ILE A 222 14.08 8.75 -4.91
CA ILE A 222 14.48 9.40 -6.16
C ILE A 222 15.91 9.00 -6.50
N ASP A 223 16.78 9.04 -5.51
CA ASP A 223 18.12 8.48 -5.55
C ASP A 223 18.28 7.45 -4.42
N PRO A 224 18.42 6.16 -4.73
CA PRO A 224 18.67 5.14 -3.72
C PRO A 224 19.87 5.43 -2.82
N ASN A 225 20.87 6.19 -3.29
CA ASN A 225 22.04 6.53 -2.49
C ASN A 225 21.67 7.36 -1.25
N ASP A 226 20.60 8.15 -1.28
CA ASP A 226 20.13 8.92 -0.11
C ASP A 226 19.78 8.00 1.07
N ILE A 227 19.35 6.78 0.78
CA ILE A 227 19.04 5.74 1.76
C ILE A 227 20.27 4.88 2.06
N LEU A 228 21.01 4.48 1.01
CA LEU A 228 22.12 3.54 1.11
C LEU A 228 23.35 4.13 1.82
N VAL A 229 23.50 5.44 1.86
CA VAL A 229 24.54 6.11 2.67
C VAL A 229 24.42 5.74 4.15
N ARG A 230 23.22 5.30 4.58
CA ARG A 230 22.90 4.85 5.93
C ARG A 230 22.88 3.32 6.07
N GLN A 231 23.51 2.58 5.14
CA GLN A 231 23.43 1.11 5.08
C GLN A 231 23.73 0.46 6.44
N GLN A 232 24.77 0.88 7.13
CA GLN A 232 25.16 0.31 8.42
C GLN A 232 24.03 0.46 9.46
N GLU A 233 23.41 1.64 9.57
CA GLU A 233 22.31 1.90 10.51
C GLU A 233 21.08 1.01 10.15
N LEU A 234 20.81 0.85 8.86
CA LEU A 234 19.72 0.00 8.38
C LEU A 234 19.98 -1.47 8.73
N GLU A 235 21.20 -1.96 8.50
CA GLU A 235 21.59 -3.33 8.83
C GLU A 235 21.53 -3.62 10.33
N GLU A 236 21.92 -2.68 11.17
CA GLU A 236 21.78 -2.78 12.64
C GLU A 236 20.31 -2.87 13.05
N ALA A 237 19.44 -2.01 12.49
CA ALA A 237 18.01 -2.04 12.76
C ALA A 237 17.35 -3.32 12.24
N MET A 238 17.69 -3.79 11.03
CA MET A 238 17.21 -5.06 10.46
C MET A 238 17.63 -6.25 11.31
N THR A 239 18.88 -6.28 11.79
CA THR A 239 19.40 -7.34 12.66
C THR A 239 18.65 -7.41 13.98
N ALA A 240 18.39 -6.25 14.62
CA ALA A 240 17.59 -6.18 15.82
C ALA A 240 16.15 -6.70 15.59
N PHE A 241 15.54 -6.33 14.46
CA PHE A 241 14.20 -6.76 14.08
C PHE A 241 14.13 -8.27 13.79
N ILE A 242 15.14 -8.83 13.10
CA ILE A 242 15.27 -10.27 12.84
C ILE A 242 15.28 -11.06 14.16
N ASN A 243 16.07 -10.60 15.12
CA ASN A 243 16.20 -11.25 16.42
C ASN A 243 14.90 -11.17 17.25
N ASP A 244 14.23 -10.00 17.27
CA ASP A 244 12.96 -9.81 17.99
C ASP A 244 11.84 -10.69 17.42
N LYS A 245 11.73 -10.80 16.10
CA LYS A 245 10.66 -11.54 15.41
C LYS A 245 11.02 -12.99 15.08
N ASN A 246 12.25 -13.44 15.35
CA ASN A 246 12.77 -14.74 14.95
C ASN A 246 12.57 -14.99 13.44
N LEU A 247 13.05 -14.05 12.61
CA LEU A 247 12.96 -14.14 11.16
C LEU A 247 14.13 -14.94 10.58
N ASN A 248 13.90 -15.65 9.49
CA ASN A 248 14.96 -16.33 8.73
C ASN A 248 15.59 -15.40 7.68
N LEU A 249 14.83 -14.40 7.22
CA LEU A 249 15.28 -13.44 6.21
C LEU A 249 14.55 -12.11 6.39
N PHE A 250 15.30 -11.01 6.26
CA PHE A 250 14.77 -9.68 6.06
C PHE A 250 15.33 -9.10 4.77
N VAL A 251 14.46 -8.66 3.87
CA VAL A 251 14.81 -7.96 2.63
C VAL A 251 14.23 -6.56 2.67
N LEU A 252 15.10 -5.55 2.68
CA LEU A 252 14.70 -4.15 2.47
C LEU A 252 15.00 -3.79 1.00
N VAL A 253 13.96 -3.39 0.27
CA VAL A 253 14.05 -3.02 -1.14
C VAL A 253 13.96 -1.51 -1.26
N VAL A 254 14.99 -0.88 -1.77
CA VAL A 254 15.05 0.56 -2.09
C VAL A 254 14.80 0.71 -3.58
N THR A 255 13.63 1.24 -3.95
CA THR A 255 13.19 1.37 -5.34
C THR A 255 13.50 2.76 -5.88
N ASP A 256 14.28 2.83 -6.96
CA ASP A 256 14.49 4.05 -7.75
C ASP A 256 13.24 4.30 -8.61
N ILE A 257 12.42 5.28 -8.21
CA ILE A 257 11.16 5.58 -8.91
C ILE A 257 11.37 6.19 -10.30
N LEU A 258 12.56 6.72 -10.58
CA LEU A 258 12.88 7.32 -11.88
C LEU A 258 13.38 6.25 -12.86
N LYS A 259 14.28 5.36 -12.42
CA LYS A 259 14.88 4.32 -13.28
C LYS A 259 14.07 3.03 -13.35
N SER A 260 13.13 2.86 -12.42
CA SER A 260 12.35 1.61 -12.27
C SER A 260 13.23 0.38 -11.95
N ASP A 261 14.28 0.57 -11.19
CA ASP A 261 15.16 -0.45 -10.65
C ASP A 261 15.11 -0.45 -9.13
N SER A 262 15.53 -1.53 -8.49
CA SER A 262 15.66 -1.56 -7.02
C SER A 262 17.03 -2.04 -6.58
N ILE A 263 17.41 -1.64 -5.37
CA ILE A 263 18.55 -2.21 -4.64
C ILE A 263 18.01 -2.89 -3.39
N ALA A 264 18.31 -4.17 -3.24
CA ALA A 264 17.93 -4.93 -2.06
C ALA A 264 19.08 -4.97 -1.04
N ILE A 265 18.76 -4.75 0.24
CA ILE A 265 19.59 -5.11 1.39
C ILE A 265 18.99 -6.39 1.96
N ALA A 266 19.79 -7.48 2.07
CA ALA A 266 19.28 -8.76 2.57
C ALA A 266 20.12 -9.26 3.74
N LEU A 267 19.45 -9.58 4.87
CA LEU A 267 20.06 -10.09 6.09
C LEU A 267 19.29 -11.29 6.64
N GLY A 268 19.99 -12.16 7.33
CA GLY A 268 19.46 -13.38 7.96
C GLY A 268 20.17 -14.64 7.46
N GLU A 269 19.69 -15.79 7.93
CA GLU A 269 20.28 -17.10 7.60
C GLU A 269 19.98 -17.54 6.16
N SER A 270 18.92 -16.98 5.55
CA SER A 270 18.40 -17.41 4.24
C SER A 270 18.70 -16.43 3.10
N THR A 271 19.78 -15.63 3.21
CA THR A 271 20.17 -14.66 2.15
C THR A 271 20.45 -15.32 0.80
N SER A 272 20.91 -16.57 0.78
CA SER A 272 21.10 -17.34 -0.47
C SER A 272 19.82 -17.50 -1.29
N ASN A 273 18.63 -17.42 -0.66
CA ASN A 273 17.36 -17.47 -1.37
C ASN A 273 17.13 -16.20 -2.20
N VAL A 274 17.66 -15.05 -1.78
CA VAL A 274 17.62 -13.81 -2.57
C VAL A 274 18.51 -13.93 -3.80
N GLU A 275 19.72 -14.45 -3.65
CA GLU A 275 20.63 -14.69 -4.77
C GLU A 275 20.02 -15.63 -5.82
N GLU A 276 19.38 -16.71 -5.37
CA GLU A 276 18.71 -17.67 -6.24
C GLU A 276 17.47 -17.08 -6.91
N ALA A 277 16.59 -16.43 -6.12
CA ALA A 277 15.33 -15.88 -6.62
C ALA A 277 15.54 -14.86 -7.74
N PHE A 278 16.57 -14.04 -7.63
CA PHE A 278 16.82 -12.94 -8.58
C PHE A 278 18.02 -13.19 -9.50
N ASN A 279 18.66 -14.35 -9.40
CA ASN A 279 19.89 -14.69 -10.14
C ASN A 279 20.97 -13.60 -10.01
N VAL A 280 21.21 -13.15 -8.78
CA VAL A 280 22.18 -12.10 -8.42
C VAL A 280 23.19 -12.63 -7.40
N LYS A 281 24.23 -11.84 -7.12
CA LYS A 281 25.10 -12.05 -5.98
C LYS A 281 25.01 -10.89 -5.02
N LEU A 282 24.91 -11.21 -3.75
CA LEU A 282 25.01 -10.22 -2.69
C LEU A 282 26.45 -9.79 -2.51
N ASN A 283 26.69 -8.50 -2.65
CA ASN A 283 27.99 -7.89 -2.34
C ASN A 283 27.79 -6.93 -1.17
N ASN A 284 28.41 -7.22 -0.03
CA ASN A 284 28.18 -6.46 1.20
C ASN A 284 26.69 -6.30 1.52
N ASN A 285 25.96 -7.43 1.50
CA ASN A 285 24.52 -7.55 1.72
C ASN A 285 23.61 -6.83 0.68
N LEU A 286 24.18 -6.24 -0.36
CA LEU A 286 23.48 -5.51 -1.42
C LEU A 286 23.36 -6.33 -2.71
N ALA A 287 22.22 -6.22 -3.38
CA ALA A 287 22.04 -6.69 -4.76
C ALA A 287 21.21 -5.67 -5.57
N VAL A 288 21.60 -5.46 -6.83
CA VAL A 288 20.82 -4.68 -7.79
C VAL A 288 19.78 -5.58 -8.45
N LEU A 289 18.53 -5.18 -8.36
CA LEU A 289 17.38 -5.87 -8.94
C LEU A 289 16.84 -5.03 -10.11
N GLN A 290 17.33 -5.29 -11.31
CA GLN A 290 16.95 -4.54 -12.51
C GLN A 290 15.50 -4.80 -12.90
N GLY A 291 14.73 -3.73 -13.19
CA GLY A 291 13.34 -3.80 -13.59
C GLY A 291 12.39 -4.28 -12.49
N VAL A 292 12.85 -4.37 -11.25
CA VAL A 292 12.03 -4.79 -10.10
C VAL A 292 11.56 -3.57 -9.34
N VAL A 293 10.23 -3.36 -9.30
CA VAL A 293 9.60 -2.21 -8.63
C VAL A 293 8.41 -2.62 -7.76
N SER A 294 7.98 -3.88 -7.81
CA SER A 294 6.79 -4.34 -7.11
C SER A 294 7.10 -5.47 -6.14
N ARG A 295 6.94 -5.20 -4.83
CA ARG A 295 6.99 -6.22 -3.80
C ARG A 295 5.99 -7.35 -4.07
N LYS A 296 4.74 -6.99 -4.40
CA LYS A 296 3.62 -7.92 -4.57
C LYS A 296 3.78 -8.87 -5.77
N LYS A 297 4.23 -8.36 -6.92
CA LYS A 297 4.28 -9.15 -8.16
C LYS A 297 5.67 -9.68 -8.52
N GLN A 298 6.73 -9.01 -8.08
CA GLN A 298 8.08 -9.33 -8.54
C GLN A 298 8.98 -9.84 -7.42
N ILE A 299 8.77 -9.44 -6.16
CA ILE A 299 9.68 -9.82 -5.06
C ILE A 299 9.13 -11.03 -4.31
N VAL A 300 7.93 -10.92 -3.74
CA VAL A 300 7.35 -11.99 -2.91
C VAL A 300 7.15 -13.30 -3.67
N PRO A 301 6.64 -13.32 -4.92
CA PRO A 301 6.47 -14.58 -5.65
C PRO A 301 7.79 -15.30 -5.93
N GLN A 302 8.84 -14.59 -6.38
CA GLN A 302 10.15 -15.17 -6.68
C GLN A 302 10.85 -15.69 -5.43
N LEU A 303 10.80 -14.93 -4.33
CA LEU A 303 11.29 -15.41 -3.03
C LEU A 303 10.53 -16.66 -2.58
N THR A 304 9.20 -16.66 -2.65
CA THR A 304 8.39 -17.82 -2.27
C THR A 304 8.79 -19.07 -3.06
N GLU A 305 9.01 -18.94 -4.35
CA GLU A 305 9.46 -20.02 -5.22
C GLU A 305 10.83 -20.57 -4.77
N SER A 306 11.81 -19.71 -4.47
CA SER A 306 13.15 -20.15 -4.01
C SER A 306 13.12 -20.89 -2.67
N PHE A 307 12.16 -20.59 -1.79
CA PHE A 307 11.98 -21.31 -0.52
C PHE A 307 11.24 -22.64 -0.67
N THR A 308 10.36 -22.76 -1.66
CA THR A 308 9.53 -23.95 -1.85
C THR A 308 10.21 -24.99 -2.76
N SER A 309 11.01 -24.57 -3.74
CA SER A 309 11.74 -25.47 -4.65
C SER A 309 12.75 -26.37 -3.92
N LYS A 310 13.29 -25.96 -2.78
CA LYS A 310 14.23 -26.73 -1.97
C LYS A 310 13.57 -27.81 -1.08
N GLN A 311 12.26 -27.82 -0.97
CA GLN A 311 11.54 -28.81 -0.15
C GLN A 311 11.14 -30.08 -0.94
N THR A 312 11.42 -30.12 -2.24
CA THR A 312 11.01 -31.22 -3.14
C THR A 312 12.18 -32.17 -3.49
N LEU A 313 13.32 -32.05 -2.83
CA LEU A 313 14.48 -32.96 -2.88
C LEU A 313 14.71 -33.59 -1.53
#